data_9e848b2d87d31e33d9045e8cc3cb3e5a
#
_entry.id   9e848b2d87d31e33d9045e8cc3cb3e5a
#
_cell.length_a   1.000
_cell.length_b   1.000
_cell.length_c   1.000
_cell.angle_alpha   90.00
_cell.angle_beta   90.00
_cell.angle_gamma   90.00
#
_symmetry.space_group_name_H-M   'P 1'
#
loop_
_entity.id
_entity.type
_entity.pdbx_description
1 polymer ?
#
loop_
_entity_poly.entity_id
_entity_poly.type
_entity_poly.pdbx_seq_one_letter_code
_entity_poly.pdbx_strand_id
1 'polypeptide(L)'
;TDDINFYKLSLPEKKIPKKYIDNDKFNIGLAWSGNPNYHLDKYRSISFTNFKDILNLKKINFFKLSQNVRNEEFLDYHSVSNLFDFGNKSLFEISEVMEELDMVISSDTSIIHLAGILNIKSILLLNYNSDWRWFKDKKKTIWYPSVEIIKQKTFDSWDNVFYELKERLEKLTYK
;
A
#
# COMPACT_ATOMS: atom_id res chain seq x y z
N THR A 1 17.36 -21.53 -13.32
CA THR A 1 16.55 -20.55 -12.61
C THR A 1 17.35 -20.07 -11.42
N ASP A 2 18.16 -19.03 -11.66
CA ASP A 2 18.97 -18.45 -10.61
C ASP A 2 18.05 -17.70 -9.66
N ASP A 3 18.01 -18.19 -8.41
CA ASP A 3 17.32 -17.50 -7.32
C ASP A 3 18.02 -16.16 -7.10
N ILE A 4 17.34 -15.07 -7.46
CA ILE A 4 17.81 -13.74 -7.14
C ILE A 4 17.76 -13.61 -5.62
N ASN A 5 18.92 -13.67 -5.00
CA ASN A 5 19.07 -13.54 -3.56
C ASN A 5 18.87 -12.07 -3.19
N PHE A 6 17.64 -11.70 -2.81
CA PHE A 6 17.37 -10.36 -2.30
C PHE A 6 18.02 -10.22 -0.92
N TYR A 7 18.92 -9.27 -0.79
CA TYR A 7 19.49 -8.93 0.52
C TYR A 7 18.36 -8.46 1.44
N LYS A 8 18.08 -9.23 2.48
CA LYS A 8 17.19 -8.79 3.55
C LYS A 8 17.89 -7.70 4.32
N LEU A 9 17.42 -6.46 4.18
CA LEU A 9 17.86 -5.37 5.05
C LEU A 9 17.39 -5.70 6.47
N SER A 10 18.31 -5.92 7.38
CA SER A 10 18.02 -5.96 8.81
C SER A 10 18.09 -4.53 9.35
N LEU A 11 16.97 -4.03 9.84
CA LEU A 11 16.89 -2.70 10.45
C LEU A 11 17.18 -2.80 11.96
N PRO A 12 17.77 -1.77 12.58
CA PRO A 12 17.98 -1.75 14.02
C PRO A 12 16.63 -1.71 14.76
N GLU A 13 16.54 -2.38 15.90
CA GLU A 13 15.31 -2.51 16.71
C GLU A 13 14.75 -1.15 17.19
N LYS A 14 13.87 -0.54 16.41
CA LYS A 14 12.96 0.49 16.90
C LYS A 14 11.55 0.14 16.43
N LYS A 15 10.70 -0.26 17.35
CA LYS A 15 9.34 -0.73 17.10
C LYS A 15 8.33 0.42 17.16
N ILE A 16 7.27 0.32 16.34
CA ILE A 16 6.07 1.14 16.52
C ILE A 16 5.63 1.03 17.99
N PRO A 17 5.15 2.11 18.60
CA PRO A 17 4.49 1.99 19.89
C PRO A 17 3.35 0.96 19.79
N LYS A 18 3.44 -0.12 20.57
CA LYS A 18 2.48 -1.25 20.57
C LYS A 18 1.02 -0.81 20.71
N LYS A 19 0.77 0.41 21.18
CA LYS A 19 -0.58 0.99 21.33
C LYS A 19 -1.36 1.15 20.02
N TYR A 20 -0.70 1.11 18.86
CA TYR A 20 -1.34 1.24 17.54
C TYR A 20 -1.58 -0.11 16.86
N ILE A 21 -0.87 -1.16 17.26
CA ILE A 21 -1.03 -2.51 16.74
C ILE A 21 -2.08 -3.23 17.55
N ASP A 22 -3.12 -3.67 16.87
CA ASP A 22 -4.19 -4.49 17.47
C ASP A 22 -4.05 -5.92 16.92
N ASN A 23 -3.69 -6.85 17.78
CA ASN A 23 -3.47 -8.25 17.40
C ASN A 23 -4.75 -8.98 17.00
N ASP A 24 -5.92 -8.42 17.36
CA ASP A 24 -7.24 -8.98 16.98
C ASP A 24 -7.72 -8.46 15.63
N LYS A 25 -6.95 -7.58 14.98
CA LYS A 25 -7.25 -6.99 13.70
C LYS A 25 -6.09 -7.17 12.71
N PHE A 26 -6.40 -7.13 11.43
CA PHE A 26 -5.40 -6.98 10.38
C PHE A 26 -4.87 -5.55 10.36
N ASN A 27 -3.55 -5.41 10.41
CA ASN A 27 -2.86 -4.12 10.39
C ASN A 27 -2.28 -3.89 8.99
N ILE A 28 -2.88 -2.97 8.21
CA ILE A 28 -2.59 -2.78 6.79
C ILE A 28 -2.04 -1.39 6.53
N GLY A 29 -0.83 -1.29 5.96
CA GLY A 29 -0.27 -0.05 5.46
C GLY A 29 -0.94 0.40 4.16
N LEU A 30 -1.28 1.68 4.05
CA LEU A 30 -1.86 2.29 2.85
C LEU A 30 -0.99 3.41 2.30
N ALA A 31 -0.66 3.34 0.99
CA ALA A 31 -0.04 4.45 0.29
C ALA A 31 -0.72 4.66 -1.08
N TRP A 32 -1.43 5.77 -1.22
CA TRP A 32 -2.25 6.05 -2.39
C TRP A 32 -1.73 7.16 -3.28
N SER A 33 -0.75 7.96 -2.82
CA SER A 33 -0.22 9.10 -3.55
C SER A 33 1.30 9.14 -3.52
N GLY A 34 1.89 9.58 -4.62
CA GLY A 34 3.32 9.76 -4.79
C GLY A 34 3.75 11.23 -4.73
N ASN A 35 4.92 11.54 -5.31
CA ASN A 35 5.42 12.91 -5.39
C ASN A 35 4.62 13.72 -6.40
N PRO A 36 3.88 14.78 -5.99
CA PRO A 36 3.05 15.58 -6.89
C PRO A 36 3.85 16.33 -7.96
N ASN A 37 5.16 16.54 -7.76
CA ASN A 37 6.05 17.17 -8.74
C ASN A 37 6.46 16.22 -9.88
N TYR A 38 6.14 14.93 -9.76
CA TYR A 38 6.37 13.98 -10.84
C TYR A 38 5.27 14.11 -11.90
N HIS A 39 5.63 14.42 -13.15
CA HIS A 39 4.67 14.74 -14.21
C HIS A 39 3.63 13.64 -14.52
N LEU A 40 3.94 12.37 -14.23
CA LEU A 40 3.03 11.23 -14.39
C LEU A 40 2.29 10.86 -13.10
N ASP A 41 2.50 11.61 -12.00
CA ASP A 41 1.91 11.27 -10.70
C ASP A 41 0.38 11.21 -10.73
N LYS A 42 -0.25 12.09 -11.51
CA LYS A 42 -1.72 12.13 -11.69
C LYS A 42 -2.33 10.81 -12.21
N TYR A 43 -1.53 9.97 -12.90
CA TYR A 43 -2.02 8.70 -13.45
C TYR A 43 -1.83 7.52 -12.50
N ARG A 44 -0.90 7.61 -11.55
CA ARG A 44 -0.58 6.54 -10.59
C ARG A 44 -1.10 6.80 -9.18
N SER A 45 -1.26 8.06 -8.81
CA SER A 45 -1.88 8.45 -7.55
C SER A 45 -3.39 8.23 -7.61
N ILE A 46 -3.93 7.70 -6.53
CA ILE A 46 -5.33 7.30 -6.40
C ILE A 46 -6.00 8.29 -5.46
N SER A 47 -7.20 8.76 -5.78
CA SER A 47 -7.96 9.59 -4.83
C SER A 47 -8.34 8.79 -3.60
N PHE A 48 -8.20 9.40 -2.43
CA PHE A 48 -8.57 8.79 -1.15
C PHE A 48 -10.04 8.35 -1.11
N THR A 49 -10.91 9.03 -1.85
CA THR A 49 -12.33 8.67 -1.92
C THR A 49 -12.59 7.25 -2.43
N ASN A 50 -11.68 6.68 -3.23
CA ASN A 50 -11.79 5.30 -3.71
C ASN A 50 -11.65 4.28 -2.57
N PHE A 51 -11.02 4.63 -1.46
CA PHE A 51 -10.79 3.74 -0.33
C PHE A 51 -11.97 3.63 0.64
N LYS A 52 -13.02 4.44 0.50
CA LYS A 52 -14.16 4.51 1.44
C LYS A 52 -14.72 3.15 1.83
N ASP A 53 -14.96 2.29 0.87
CA ASP A 53 -15.57 0.98 1.12
C ASP A 53 -14.68 0.05 1.93
N ILE A 54 -13.38 0.03 1.64
CA ILE A 54 -12.44 -0.83 2.37
C ILE A 54 -12.13 -0.29 3.78
N LEU A 55 -12.14 1.03 3.96
CA LEU A 55 -11.92 1.66 5.26
C LEU A 55 -13.06 1.36 6.25
N ASN A 56 -14.24 0.97 5.78
CA ASN A 56 -15.37 0.54 6.60
C ASN A 56 -15.26 -0.92 7.10
N LEU A 57 -14.24 -1.68 6.71
CA LEU A 57 -14.04 -3.06 7.17
C LEU A 57 -13.61 -3.09 8.64
N LYS A 58 -14.47 -3.64 9.51
CA LYS A 58 -14.36 -3.53 10.98
C LYS A 58 -13.16 -4.24 11.60
N LYS A 59 -12.64 -5.28 10.94
CA LYS A 59 -11.52 -6.08 11.45
C LYS A 59 -10.16 -5.65 10.90
N ILE A 60 -10.06 -4.42 10.38
CA ILE A 60 -8.83 -3.90 9.79
C ILE A 60 -8.50 -2.55 10.43
N ASN A 61 -7.25 -2.40 10.83
CA ASN A 61 -6.63 -1.11 11.11
C ASN A 61 -5.77 -0.71 9.92
N PHE A 62 -5.86 0.55 9.53
CA PHE A 62 -5.10 1.10 8.42
C PHE A 62 -4.04 2.08 8.91
N PHE A 63 -2.87 2.05 8.27
CA PHE A 63 -1.73 2.89 8.59
C PHE A 63 -1.36 3.68 7.33
N LYS A 64 -1.61 4.99 7.34
CA LYS A 64 -1.25 5.85 6.23
C LYS A 64 0.28 5.95 6.14
N LEU A 65 0.83 5.51 5.02
CA LEU A 65 2.26 5.56 4.71
C LEU A 65 2.59 6.58 3.60
N SER A 66 1.58 7.14 2.93
CA SER A 66 1.76 8.19 1.93
C SER A 66 2.38 9.43 2.58
N GLN A 67 3.56 9.85 2.10
CA GLN A 67 4.24 11.05 2.57
C GLN A 67 3.58 12.33 2.05
N ASN A 68 3.06 12.27 0.83
CA ASN A 68 2.36 13.39 0.20
C ASN A 68 0.88 13.05 0.08
N VAL A 69 0.02 13.97 0.48
CA VAL A 69 -1.44 13.90 0.32
C VAL A 69 -1.88 15.20 -0.34
N ARG A 70 -2.81 15.12 -1.27
CA ARG A 70 -3.37 16.29 -1.90
C ARG A 70 -4.17 17.08 -0.87
N ASN A 71 -4.07 18.40 -0.87
CA ASN A 71 -4.72 19.26 0.11
C ASN A 71 -6.24 19.04 0.20
N GLU A 72 -6.86 18.68 -0.91
CA GLU A 72 -8.30 18.39 -1.01
C GLU A 72 -8.73 17.16 -0.22
N GLU A 73 -7.81 16.22 0.02
CA GLU A 73 -8.05 14.96 0.73
C GLU A 73 -7.74 15.04 2.23
N PHE A 74 -7.14 16.16 2.68
CA PHE A 74 -6.62 16.29 4.04
C PHE A 74 -7.71 16.13 5.12
N LEU A 75 -8.90 16.67 4.89
CA LEU A 75 -10.01 16.57 5.83
C LEU A 75 -10.67 15.18 5.81
N ASP A 76 -10.68 14.53 4.66
CA ASP A 76 -11.38 13.25 4.48
C ASP A 76 -10.72 12.11 5.25
N TYR A 77 -9.37 11.99 5.22
CA TYR A 77 -8.73 10.85 5.89
C TYR A 77 -8.60 11.02 7.41
N HIS A 78 -8.57 12.25 7.93
CA HIS A 78 -8.55 12.48 9.38
C HIS A 78 -9.85 12.11 10.09
N SER A 79 -10.96 11.99 9.34
CA SER A 79 -12.24 11.58 9.90
C SER A 79 -12.38 10.05 10.10
N VAL A 80 -11.43 9.25 9.58
CA VAL A 80 -11.50 7.78 9.60
C VAL A 80 -10.87 7.24 10.89
N SER A 81 -11.70 6.69 11.77
CA SER A 81 -11.31 6.29 13.12
C SER A 81 -10.30 5.14 13.22
N ASN A 82 -10.23 4.29 12.21
CA ASN A 82 -9.31 3.15 12.12
C ASN A 82 -8.13 3.40 11.14
N LEU A 83 -7.85 4.66 10.81
CA LEU A 83 -6.71 5.08 10.00
C LEU A 83 -5.74 5.91 10.83
N PHE A 84 -4.53 5.41 11.02
CA PHE A 84 -3.46 6.05 11.78
C PHE A 84 -2.44 6.69 10.84
N ASP A 85 -2.10 7.96 11.03
CA ASP A 85 -1.21 8.70 10.13
C ASP A 85 0.28 8.54 10.53
N PHE A 86 1.06 7.94 9.64
CA PHE A 86 2.51 7.80 9.71
C PHE A 86 3.24 8.45 8.53
N GLY A 87 2.51 9.17 7.65
CA GLY A 87 3.05 9.74 6.42
C GLY A 87 4.03 10.91 6.61
N ASN A 88 4.16 11.46 7.81
CA ASN A 88 5.12 12.52 8.12
C ASN A 88 6.52 11.99 8.50
N LYS A 89 6.74 10.68 8.41
CA LYS A 89 7.99 10.02 8.77
C LYS A 89 8.93 9.87 7.57
N SER A 90 10.22 9.74 7.84
CA SER A 90 11.21 9.35 6.83
C SER A 90 10.93 7.95 6.28
N LEU A 91 11.46 7.62 5.10
CA LEU A 91 11.33 6.26 4.54
C LEU A 91 11.92 5.18 5.45
N PHE A 92 12.97 5.53 6.21
CA PHE A 92 13.54 4.62 7.20
C PHE A 92 12.56 4.33 8.33
N GLU A 93 11.96 5.34 8.94
CA GLU A 93 10.94 5.15 9.98
C GLU A 93 9.68 4.45 9.46
N ILE A 94 9.30 4.69 8.19
CA ILE A 94 8.21 3.97 7.53
C ILE A 94 8.57 2.49 7.36
N SER A 95 9.82 2.15 7.06
CA SER A 95 10.24 0.74 6.96
C SER A 95 10.11 0.01 8.29
N GLU A 96 10.45 0.67 9.40
CA GLU A 96 10.25 0.11 10.76
C GLU A 96 8.75 -0.11 11.06
N VAL A 97 7.90 0.81 10.62
CA VAL A 97 6.43 0.66 10.72
C VAL A 97 5.96 -0.55 9.91
N MET A 98 6.44 -0.70 8.69
CA MET A 98 6.02 -1.77 7.78
C MET A 98 6.32 -3.17 8.32
N GLU A 99 7.41 -3.36 9.05
CA GLU A 99 7.78 -4.67 9.61
C GLU A 99 6.79 -5.20 10.64
N GLU A 100 5.99 -4.31 11.25
CA GLU A 100 4.95 -4.66 12.22
C GLU A 100 3.56 -4.84 11.57
N LEU A 101 3.46 -4.65 10.26
CA LEU A 101 2.19 -4.74 9.54
C LEU A 101 2.00 -6.12 8.89
N ASP A 102 0.75 -6.57 8.80
CA ASP A 102 0.39 -7.82 8.13
C ASP A 102 0.48 -7.72 6.61
N MET A 103 0.30 -6.50 6.06
CA MET A 103 0.28 -6.25 4.63
C MET A 103 0.50 -4.76 4.32
N VAL A 104 1.01 -4.48 3.11
CA VAL A 104 1.04 -3.14 2.53
C VAL A 104 0.23 -3.09 1.25
N ILE A 105 -0.61 -2.07 1.09
CA ILE A 105 -1.35 -1.76 -0.14
C ILE A 105 -0.86 -0.41 -0.63
N SER A 106 -0.35 -0.36 -1.85
CA SER A 106 0.22 0.88 -2.38
C SER A 106 -0.05 1.04 -3.87
N SER A 107 -0.21 2.29 -4.30
CA SER A 107 0.00 2.66 -5.71
C SER A 107 1.50 2.56 -6.06
N ASP A 108 1.85 2.77 -7.35
CA ASP A 108 3.24 2.71 -7.83
C ASP A 108 4.09 3.87 -7.29
N THR A 109 4.54 3.74 -6.05
CA THR A 109 5.33 4.73 -5.30
C THR A 109 6.55 4.07 -4.65
N SER A 110 7.43 4.86 -4.01
CA SER A 110 8.57 4.34 -3.23
C SER A 110 8.16 3.32 -2.16
N ILE A 111 6.93 3.43 -1.65
CA ILE A 111 6.41 2.57 -0.58
C ILE A 111 6.29 1.11 -1.03
N ILE A 112 5.78 0.85 -2.25
CA ILE A 112 5.67 -0.54 -2.74
C ILE A 112 7.04 -1.16 -3.01
N HIS A 113 8.00 -0.37 -3.47
CA HIS A 113 9.38 -0.84 -3.65
C HIS A 113 10.04 -1.18 -2.32
N LEU A 114 9.85 -0.32 -1.31
CA LEU A 114 10.35 -0.55 0.04
C LEU A 114 9.75 -1.82 0.65
N ALA A 115 8.43 -1.99 0.55
CA ALA A 115 7.75 -3.20 1.01
C ALA A 115 8.25 -4.47 0.30
N GLY A 116 8.50 -4.38 -1.01
CA GLY A 116 9.07 -5.48 -1.80
C GLY A 116 10.49 -5.86 -1.38
N ILE A 117 11.36 -4.87 -1.10
CA ILE A 117 12.74 -5.09 -0.62
C ILE A 117 12.72 -5.74 0.77
N LEU A 118 11.82 -5.32 1.64
CA LEU A 118 11.63 -5.90 2.98
C LEU A 118 10.90 -7.26 2.95
N ASN A 119 10.51 -7.73 1.77
CA ASN A 119 9.75 -8.97 1.59
C ASN A 119 8.42 -9.01 2.37
N ILE A 120 7.78 -7.85 2.54
CA ILE A 120 6.49 -7.71 3.20
C ILE A 120 5.39 -8.05 2.20
N LYS A 121 4.42 -8.86 2.62
CA LYS A 121 3.24 -9.18 1.80
C LYS A 121 2.56 -7.88 1.34
N SER A 122 2.40 -7.70 0.04
CA SER A 122 1.92 -6.43 -0.50
C SER A 122 1.01 -6.59 -1.71
N ILE A 123 0.12 -5.61 -1.87
CA ILE A 123 -0.71 -5.45 -3.07
C ILE A 123 -0.38 -4.12 -3.73
N LEU A 124 0.08 -4.19 -4.96
CA LEU A 124 0.25 -3.03 -5.83
C LEU A 124 -1.05 -2.74 -6.58
N LEU A 125 -1.59 -1.55 -6.38
CA LEU A 125 -2.69 -1.01 -7.20
C LEU A 125 -2.09 -0.28 -8.40
N LEU A 126 -2.17 -0.90 -9.58
CA LEU A 126 -1.42 -0.49 -10.75
C LEU A 126 -2.32 0.19 -11.78
N ASN A 127 -1.92 1.35 -12.27
CA ASN A 127 -2.61 2.06 -13.32
C ASN A 127 -2.51 1.35 -14.69
N TYR A 128 -3.37 1.72 -15.62
CA TYR A 128 -3.47 1.11 -16.95
C TYR A 128 -2.15 1.18 -17.73
N ASN A 129 -1.56 2.37 -17.82
CA ASN A 129 -0.27 2.64 -18.45
C ASN A 129 0.87 2.50 -17.42
N SER A 130 1.11 1.28 -16.98
CA SER A 130 2.12 0.99 -15.97
C SER A 130 3.54 1.09 -16.48
N ASP A 131 4.47 1.35 -15.57
CA ASP A 131 5.90 1.27 -15.81
C ASP A 131 6.32 -0.15 -16.25
N TRP A 132 7.36 -0.26 -17.06
CA TRP A 132 7.90 -1.53 -17.59
C TRP A 132 8.28 -2.53 -16.48
N ARG A 133 8.67 -2.04 -15.30
CA ARG A 133 9.04 -2.86 -14.15
C ARG A 133 7.94 -3.81 -13.70
N TRP A 134 6.67 -3.48 -13.97
CA TRP A 134 5.53 -4.26 -13.52
C TRP A 134 5.00 -5.26 -14.54
N PHE A 135 5.59 -5.34 -15.73
CA PHE A 135 5.20 -6.23 -16.82
C PHE A 135 3.70 -6.17 -17.20
N LYS A 136 3.42 -6.03 -18.48
CA LYS A 136 2.11 -5.62 -18.99
C LYS A 136 0.91 -6.45 -18.47
N ASP A 137 1.08 -7.77 -18.30
CA ASP A 137 -0.07 -8.67 -18.05
C ASP A 137 0.18 -9.69 -16.91
N LYS A 138 1.07 -9.39 -15.98
CA LYS A 138 1.39 -10.30 -14.88
C LYS A 138 0.72 -9.86 -13.57
N LYS A 139 0.20 -10.85 -12.82
CA LYS A 139 -0.32 -10.65 -11.46
C LYS A 139 0.78 -10.60 -10.39
N LYS A 140 2.01 -10.90 -10.76
CA LYS A 140 3.20 -10.88 -9.89
C LYS A 140 4.37 -10.28 -10.64
N THR A 141 5.26 -9.63 -9.92
CA THR A 141 6.53 -9.14 -10.45
C THR A 141 7.66 -10.11 -10.14
N ILE A 142 8.67 -10.16 -11.02
CA ILE A 142 9.89 -10.94 -10.75
C ILE A 142 10.83 -10.24 -9.75
N TRP A 143 10.66 -8.92 -9.55
CA TRP A 143 11.51 -8.14 -8.67
C TRP A 143 11.19 -8.34 -7.19
N TYR A 144 9.91 -8.56 -6.89
CA TYR A 144 9.40 -8.64 -5.52
C TYR A 144 8.40 -9.78 -5.39
N PRO A 145 8.84 -10.99 -5.00
CA PRO A 145 7.95 -12.16 -4.89
C PRO A 145 6.78 -11.97 -3.93
N SER A 146 6.95 -11.08 -2.93
CA SER A 146 5.92 -10.73 -1.93
C SER A 146 4.84 -9.76 -2.45
N VAL A 147 5.02 -9.19 -3.66
CA VAL A 147 4.11 -8.19 -4.22
C VAL A 147 3.17 -8.84 -5.24
N GLU A 148 1.87 -8.78 -4.97
CA GLU A 148 0.80 -9.10 -5.92
C GLU A 148 0.29 -7.83 -6.59
N ILE A 149 -0.16 -7.95 -7.85
CA ILE A 149 -0.58 -6.81 -8.66
C ILE A 149 -2.08 -6.91 -8.96
N ILE A 150 -2.81 -5.82 -8.67
CA ILE A 150 -4.16 -5.57 -9.18
C ILE A 150 -4.08 -4.38 -10.13
N LYS A 151 -4.36 -4.62 -11.42
CA LYS A 151 -4.19 -3.62 -12.47
C LYS A 151 -5.53 -3.08 -12.99
N GLN A 152 -5.55 -1.79 -13.31
CA GLN A 152 -6.66 -1.19 -14.07
C GLN A 152 -6.87 -1.94 -15.40
N LYS A 153 -8.13 -2.29 -15.68
CA LYS A 153 -8.55 -2.88 -16.96
C LYS A 153 -8.97 -1.81 -17.96
N THR A 154 -9.39 -0.66 -17.48
CA THR A 154 -9.82 0.48 -18.28
C THR A 154 -9.02 1.71 -17.87
N PHE A 155 -8.56 2.50 -18.84
CA PHE A 155 -7.83 3.74 -18.58
C PHE A 155 -8.66 4.67 -17.68
N ASP A 156 -8.00 5.24 -16.69
CA ASP A 156 -8.55 6.20 -15.73
C ASP A 156 -9.74 5.70 -14.87
N SER A 157 -10.01 4.40 -14.85
CA SER A 157 -10.99 3.80 -13.93
C SER A 157 -10.33 2.86 -12.93
N TRP A 158 -10.60 3.11 -11.65
CA TRP A 158 -10.15 2.28 -10.53
C TRP A 158 -11.20 1.26 -10.08
N ASP A 159 -12.39 1.23 -10.68
CA ASP A 159 -13.53 0.42 -10.23
C ASP A 159 -13.19 -1.06 -10.10
N ASN A 160 -12.59 -1.65 -11.15
CA ASN A 160 -12.21 -3.05 -11.12
C ASN A 160 -11.13 -3.35 -10.07
N VAL A 161 -10.25 -2.39 -9.80
CA VAL A 161 -9.16 -2.53 -8.83
C VAL A 161 -9.72 -2.56 -7.42
N PHE A 162 -10.61 -1.63 -7.08
CA PHE A 162 -11.21 -1.57 -5.75
C PHE A 162 -12.25 -2.66 -5.52
N TYR A 163 -12.96 -3.11 -6.55
CA TYR A 163 -13.81 -4.30 -6.47
C TYR A 163 -12.99 -5.54 -6.07
N GLU A 164 -11.90 -5.83 -6.81
CA GLU A 164 -11.04 -6.98 -6.54
C GLU A 164 -10.32 -6.84 -5.18
N LEU A 165 -9.88 -5.63 -4.83
CA LEU A 165 -9.23 -5.36 -3.54
C LEU A 165 -10.18 -5.65 -2.38
N LYS A 166 -11.41 -5.15 -2.43
CA LYS A 166 -12.45 -5.37 -1.41
C LYS A 166 -12.72 -6.85 -1.22
N GLU A 167 -12.96 -7.59 -2.30
CA GLU A 167 -13.16 -9.04 -2.27
C GLU A 167 -12.02 -9.79 -1.55
N ARG A 168 -10.77 -9.36 -1.79
CA ARG A 168 -9.59 -9.97 -1.15
C ARG A 168 -9.52 -9.65 0.34
N LEU A 169 -9.79 -8.41 0.73
CA LEU A 169 -9.75 -7.97 2.13
C LEU A 169 -10.89 -8.59 2.96
N GLU A 170 -12.09 -8.68 2.40
CA GLU A 170 -13.21 -9.36 3.06
C GLU A 170 -12.86 -10.81 3.38
N LYS A 171 -12.25 -11.55 2.45
CA LYS A 171 -11.80 -12.93 2.69
C LYS A 171 -10.77 -13.07 3.81
N LEU A 172 -9.97 -12.06 4.08
CA LEU A 172 -9.03 -12.06 5.22
C LEU A 172 -9.76 -11.89 6.55
N THR A 173 -10.87 -11.18 6.58
CA THR A 173 -11.61 -10.84 7.81
C THR A 173 -12.65 -11.89 8.20
N TYR A 174 -12.95 -12.85 7.35
CA TYR A 174 -13.89 -13.96 7.62
C TYR A 174 -13.22 -15.20 8.25
N LYS A 175 -11.92 -15.15 8.48
CA LYS A 175 -11.19 -16.18 9.25
C LYS A 175 -11.10 -15.78 10.71
#